data_f5375314bb15500ac4174f7ba31f0c01
#
_entry.id   f5375314bb15500ac4174f7ba31f0c01
#
_cell.length_a   1.000
_cell.length_b   1.000
_cell.length_c   1.000
_cell.angle_alpha   90.00
_cell.angle_beta   90.00
_cell.angle_gamma   90.00
#
_symmetry.space_group_name_H-M   'P 1'
#
loop_
_entity.id
_entity.type
_entity.pdbx_description
1 polymer ?
#
loop_
_entity_poly.entity_id
_entity_poly.type
_entity_poly.pdbx_seq_one_letter_code
_entity_poly.pdbx_strand_id
1 'polypeptide(L)' 'MVEPLEQGLVVVRGGAQGFVQQITLGRHRLVADEPVSAGGSDRGPGPYDLLLAALGA' A
#
# COMPACT_ATOMS: atom_id res chain seq x y z
N MET A 1 -16.48 -9.87 9.22
CA MET A 1 -15.14 -9.41 8.89
C MET A 1 -14.57 -10.19 7.71
N VAL A 2 -13.96 -9.50 6.85
CA VAL A 2 -13.32 -10.15 5.71
C VAL A 2 -12.14 -10.98 6.20
N GLU A 3 -11.96 -12.13 5.61
CA GLU A 3 -10.83 -13.00 5.90
C GLU A 3 -9.62 -12.54 5.05
N PRO A 4 -8.74 -11.72 5.62
CA PRO A 4 -7.65 -11.13 4.83
C PRO A 4 -6.58 -12.14 4.43
N LEU A 5 -6.61 -13.31 5.03
CA LEU A 5 -5.64 -14.34 4.70
C LEU A 5 -6.09 -15.22 3.56
N GLU A 6 -7.29 -14.99 3.08
CA GLU A 6 -7.77 -15.72 1.93
C GLU A 6 -6.92 -15.41 0.72
N GLN A 7 -6.57 -16.45 0.00
CA GLN A 7 -5.66 -16.33 -1.11
C GLN A 7 -6.25 -15.42 -2.19
N GLY A 8 -5.45 -14.50 -2.67
CA GLY A 8 -5.86 -13.57 -3.70
C GLY A 8 -6.53 -12.31 -3.17
N LEU A 9 -6.81 -12.24 -1.88
CA LEU A 9 -7.44 -11.06 -1.31
C LEU A 9 -6.40 -10.00 -0.99
N VAL A 10 -6.67 -8.80 -1.47
CA VAL A 10 -5.85 -7.62 -1.19
C VAL A 10 -6.72 -6.60 -0.50
N VAL A 11 -6.29 -6.14 0.66
CA VAL A 11 -7.01 -5.12 1.40
C VAL A 11 -6.14 -3.88 1.50
N VAL A 12 -6.67 -2.75 1.09
CA VAL A 12 -6.01 -1.46 1.20
C VAL A 12 -6.76 -0.62 2.21
N ARG A 13 -6.06 -0.10 3.18
CA ARG A 13 -6.68 0.67 4.24
C ARG A 13 -5.96 1.99 4.40
N GLY A 14 -6.68 3.09 4.22
CA GLY A 14 -6.13 4.42 4.37
C GLY A 14 -6.05 4.84 5.82
N GLY A 15 -5.08 5.69 6.11
CA GLY A 15 -4.97 6.32 7.40
C GLY A 15 -5.94 7.48 7.54
N ALA A 16 -6.07 7.99 8.75
CA ALA A 16 -6.95 9.12 9.03
C ALA A 16 -6.38 10.43 8.47
N GLN A 17 -5.09 10.50 8.25
CA GLN A 17 -4.43 11.71 7.78
C GLN A 17 -3.43 11.38 6.71
N GLY A 18 -3.30 12.29 5.74
CA GLY A 18 -2.29 12.17 4.70
C GLY A 18 -2.59 11.06 3.72
N PHE A 19 -1.53 10.54 3.13
CA PHE A 19 -1.61 9.58 2.03
C PHE A 19 -1.14 8.18 2.40
N VAL A 20 -0.82 7.96 3.67
CA VAL A 20 -0.31 6.66 4.10
C VAL A 20 -1.40 5.61 3.95
N GLN A 21 -1.06 4.52 3.28
CA GLN A 21 -1.96 3.40 3.07
C GLN A 21 -1.31 2.13 3.59
N GLN A 22 -2.09 1.31 4.27
CA GLN A 22 -1.65 -0.03 4.64
C GLN A 22 -2.23 -1.02 3.66
N ILE A 23 -1.38 -1.88 3.14
CA ILE A 23 -1.78 -2.88 2.15
C ILE A 23 -1.54 -4.25 2.75
N THR A 24 -2.59 -5.04 2.81
CA THR A 24 -2.50 -6.42 3.30
C THR A 24 -2.74 -7.36 2.16
N LEU A 25 -1.77 -8.25 1.93
CA LEU A 25 -1.83 -9.26 0.87
C LEU A 25 -1.57 -10.61 1.52
N GLY A 26 -2.65 -11.34 1.85
CA GLY A 26 -2.49 -12.55 2.63
C GLY A 26 -1.85 -12.23 3.97
N ARG A 27 -0.67 -12.77 4.20
CA ARG A 27 0.08 -12.52 5.44
C ARG A 27 1.11 -11.40 5.31
N HIS A 28 1.20 -10.79 4.14
CA HIS A 28 2.17 -9.73 3.89
C HIS A 28 1.55 -8.38 4.12
N ARG A 29 2.33 -7.46 4.65
CA ARG A 29 1.89 -6.10 4.88
C ARG A 29 2.88 -5.13 4.27
N LEU A 30 2.35 -4.18 3.52
CA LEU A 30 3.13 -3.15 2.90
C LEU A 30 2.58 -1.79 3.31
N VAL A 31 3.41 -0.79 3.19
CA VAL A 31 2.99 0.60 3.39
C VAL A 31 3.25 1.33 2.09
N ALA A 32 2.23 2.02 1.60
CA ALA A 32 2.36 2.91 0.47
C ALA A 32 2.12 4.33 0.94
N ASP A 33 2.82 5.29 0.34
CA ASP A 33 2.69 6.68 0.68
C ASP A 33 3.12 7.49 -0.54
N GLU A 34 2.97 8.80 -0.45
CA GLU A 34 3.48 9.70 -1.45
C GLU A 34 4.75 10.36 -0.92
N PRO A 35 5.64 10.84 -1.81
CA PRO A 35 6.80 11.58 -1.35
C PRO A 35 6.37 12.93 -0.75
N VAL A 36 7.25 13.51 0.03
CA VAL A 36 6.97 14.79 0.68
C VAL A 36 6.62 15.86 -0.35
N SER A 37 7.27 15.85 -1.51
CA SER A 37 7.00 16.80 -2.59
C SER A 37 5.57 16.71 -3.12
N ALA A 38 4.91 15.58 -2.94
CA ALA A 38 3.53 15.39 -3.37
C ALA A 38 2.54 15.45 -2.20
N GLY A 39 3.00 15.84 -1.03
CA GLY A 39 2.15 16.00 0.14
C GLY A 39 2.13 14.81 1.08
N GLY A 40 2.87 13.78 0.79
CA GLY A 40 2.98 12.60 1.64
C GLY A 40 4.04 12.74 2.71
N SER A 41 4.30 11.63 3.41
CA SER A 41 5.31 11.55 4.47
C SER A 41 6.48 10.65 4.10
N ASP A 42 6.48 10.11 2.90
CA ASP A 42 7.55 9.25 2.39
C ASP A 42 7.78 8.02 3.28
N ARG A 43 6.71 7.44 3.79
CA ARG A 43 6.80 6.27 4.64
C ARG A 43 6.84 4.97 3.88
N GLY A 44 6.63 5.03 2.58
CA GLY A 44 6.68 3.88 1.72
C GLY A 44 6.66 4.31 0.27
N PRO A 45 6.78 3.37 -0.67
CA PRO A 45 6.72 3.69 -2.09
C PRO A 45 5.34 4.21 -2.48
N GLY A 46 5.30 5.02 -3.52
CA GLY A 46 4.06 5.50 -4.07
C GLY A 46 3.33 4.42 -4.86
N PRO A 47 2.05 4.64 -5.19
CA PRO A 47 1.28 3.68 -5.97
C PRO A 47 1.88 3.36 -7.32
N TYR A 48 2.43 4.34 -8.01
CA TYR A 48 3.07 4.09 -9.30
C TYR A 48 4.32 3.24 -9.16
N ASP A 49 5.09 3.45 -8.09
CA ASP A 49 6.27 2.64 -7.85
C ASP A 49 5.88 1.18 -7.64
N LEU A 50 4.79 0.94 -6.92
CA LEU A 50 4.29 -0.41 -6.71
C LEU A 50 3.81 -1.04 -8.01
N LEU A 51 3.15 -0.26 -8.85
CA LEU A 51 2.72 -0.73 -10.15
C LEU A 51 3.91 -1.12 -11.02
N LEU A 52 4.94 -0.29 -11.06
CA LEU A 52 6.13 -0.59 -11.84
C LEU A 52 6.87 -1.81 -11.30
N ALA A 53 6.92 -1.95 -9.99
CA ALA A 53 7.52 -3.13 -9.37
C ALA A 53 6.76 -4.40 -9.75
N ALA A 54 5.45 -4.33 -9.77
CA ALA A 54 4.61 -5.47 -10.16
C ALA A 54 4.85 -5.86 -11.62
N LEU A 55 4.99 -4.88 -12.49
CA LEU A 55 5.22 -5.12 -13.91
C LEU A 55 6.61 -5.68 -14.17
N GLY A 56 7.58 -5.33 -13.34
CA GLY A 56 8.94 -5.85 -13.48
C GLY A 56 9.19 -7.19 -12.81
N ALA A 57 8.25 -7.61 -12.00
CA ALA A 57 8.42 -8.84 -11.24
C ALA A 57 8.14 -10.13 -12.05
#